data_10d823aff754df9d3826898880ae06a1
#
_entry.id   10d823aff754df9d3826898880ae06a1
#
_cell.length_a   1.000
_cell.length_b   1.000
_cell.length_c   1.000
_cell.angle_alpha   90.00
_cell.angle_beta   90.00
_cell.angle_gamma   90.00
#
_symmetry.space_group_name_H-M   'P 1'
#
loop_
_entity.id
_entity.type
_entity.pdbx_description
1 polymer ?
#
loop_
_entity_poly.entity_id
_entity_poly.type
_entity_poly.pdbx_seq_one_letter_code
_entity_poly.pdbx_strand_id
1 'polypeptide(L)'
;RIAVMMGGEILQCDTPARIYEDPVDLRVAEFIGSPKINVLPAESDSAGRVSVMGRALPLQLEPGRRALSLGLRPEALTLTRRDPIFSGRVAHSENLGHEIYVQVTLDGGGHRVVLRADPALRAGLGLGAEAGLRVDPARAMLFDAEGRRLRGVVATAPAVREAWA
;
A
#
# COMPACT_ATOMS: atom_id res chain seq x y z
N ARG A 1 -11.35 3.37 -22.71
CA ARG A 1 -9.91 3.22 -22.42
C ARG A 1 -9.32 4.57 -22.01
N ILE A 2 -8.31 4.53 -21.15
CA ILE A 2 -7.52 5.69 -20.76
C ILE A 2 -6.06 5.40 -21.15
N ALA A 3 -5.38 6.41 -21.72
CA ALA A 3 -3.96 6.37 -21.96
C ALA A 3 -3.25 7.24 -20.92
N VAL A 4 -2.34 6.65 -20.13
CA VAL A 4 -1.45 7.38 -19.23
C VAL A 4 -0.19 7.73 -19.99
N MET A 5 0.07 9.02 -20.12
CA MET A 5 1.22 9.55 -20.86
C MET A 5 2.13 10.34 -19.94
N MET A 6 3.43 10.14 -20.08
CA MET A 6 4.48 10.91 -19.40
C MET A 6 5.67 11.12 -20.34
N GLY A 7 6.23 12.33 -20.35
CA GLY A 7 7.40 12.63 -21.16
C GLY A 7 7.22 12.39 -22.66
N GLY A 8 5.99 12.43 -23.16
CA GLY A 8 5.68 12.16 -24.57
C GLY A 8 5.48 10.69 -24.92
N GLU A 9 5.62 9.78 -23.95
CA GLU A 9 5.44 8.34 -24.12
C GLU A 9 4.13 7.85 -23.48
N ILE A 10 3.45 6.91 -24.11
CA ILE A 10 2.30 6.20 -23.53
C ILE A 10 2.85 5.07 -22.66
N LEU A 11 2.70 5.20 -21.34
CA LEU A 11 3.13 4.19 -20.38
C LEU A 11 2.12 3.03 -20.30
N GLN A 12 0.84 3.32 -20.32
CA GLN A 12 -0.23 2.31 -20.28
C GLN A 12 -1.50 2.83 -20.98
N CYS A 13 -2.17 1.95 -21.73
CA CYS A 13 -3.47 2.24 -22.32
C CYS A 13 -4.42 1.07 -22.04
N ASP A 14 -5.36 1.25 -21.11
CA ASP A 14 -6.28 0.20 -20.67
C ASP A 14 -7.61 0.77 -20.15
N THR A 15 -8.45 -0.08 -19.55
CA THR A 15 -9.63 0.35 -18.81
C THR A 15 -9.23 1.08 -17.52
N PRO A 16 -10.06 2.01 -17.00
CA PRO A 16 -9.77 2.70 -15.73
C PRO A 16 -9.48 1.73 -14.58
N ALA A 17 -10.26 0.66 -14.46
CA ALA A 17 -10.08 -0.36 -13.42
C ALA A 17 -8.69 -1.02 -13.51
N ARG A 18 -8.29 -1.46 -14.72
CA ARG A 18 -6.99 -2.10 -14.89
C ARG A 18 -5.81 -1.17 -14.65
N ILE A 19 -5.91 0.09 -15.05
CA ILE A 19 -4.85 1.08 -14.77
C ILE A 19 -4.71 1.29 -13.26
N TYR A 20 -5.83 1.26 -12.52
CA TYR A 20 -5.83 1.40 -11.07
C TYR A 20 -5.33 0.14 -10.35
N GLU A 21 -5.83 -1.04 -10.72
CA GLU A 21 -5.59 -2.30 -10.03
C GLU A 21 -4.29 -3.00 -10.45
N ASP A 22 -3.91 -2.88 -11.73
CA ASP A 22 -2.71 -3.51 -12.31
C ASP A 22 -1.88 -2.51 -13.13
N PRO A 23 -1.35 -1.44 -12.52
CA PRO A 23 -0.46 -0.52 -13.19
C PRO A 23 0.82 -1.26 -13.63
N VAL A 24 1.29 -0.99 -14.86
CA VAL A 24 2.50 -1.63 -15.39
C VAL A 24 3.79 -1.04 -14.80
N ASP A 25 3.71 0.17 -14.23
CA ASP A 25 4.84 0.97 -13.78
C ASP A 25 4.43 1.79 -12.54
N LEU A 26 5.38 2.03 -11.65
CA LEU A 26 5.17 2.83 -10.45
C LEU A 26 4.67 4.24 -10.76
N ARG A 27 5.17 4.86 -11.83
CA ARG A 27 4.74 6.20 -12.28
C ARG A 27 3.25 6.21 -12.64
N VAL A 28 2.75 5.14 -13.26
CA VAL A 28 1.31 4.97 -13.55
C VAL A 28 0.54 4.84 -12.24
N ALA A 29 1.04 4.03 -11.29
CA ALA A 29 0.41 3.83 -9.99
C ALA A 29 0.29 5.13 -9.19
N GLU A 30 1.34 5.98 -9.22
CA GLU A 30 1.39 7.27 -8.52
C GLU A 30 0.55 8.36 -9.22
N PHE A 31 0.36 8.25 -10.53
CA PHE A 31 -0.42 9.22 -11.30
C PHE A 31 -1.92 9.04 -11.08
N ILE A 32 -2.40 7.79 -10.93
CA ILE A 32 -3.82 7.46 -10.83
C ILE A 32 -4.22 7.21 -9.38
N GLY A 33 -5.27 7.89 -8.95
CA GLY A 33 -5.90 7.73 -7.65
C GLY A 33 -5.82 8.99 -6.78
N SER A 34 -6.88 9.20 -6.00
CA SER A 34 -6.95 10.25 -4.98
C SER A 34 -7.62 9.62 -3.75
N PRO A 35 -6.90 9.50 -2.62
CA PRO A 35 -5.48 9.78 -2.43
C PRO A 35 -4.54 8.95 -3.30
N LYS A 36 -3.29 9.43 -3.46
CA LYS A 36 -2.25 8.69 -4.18
C LYS A 36 -1.93 7.36 -3.49
N ILE A 37 -1.36 6.43 -4.26
CA ILE A 37 -0.80 5.20 -3.72
C ILE A 37 0.31 5.50 -2.70
N ASN A 38 0.34 4.76 -1.60
CA ASN A 38 1.47 4.79 -0.67
C ASN A 38 2.62 4.00 -1.27
N VAL A 39 3.82 4.57 -1.26
CA VAL A 39 5.04 3.91 -1.73
C VAL A 39 6.01 3.81 -0.56
N LEU A 40 6.40 2.58 -0.24
CA LEU A 40 7.36 2.29 0.82
C LEU A 40 8.56 1.55 0.22
N PRO A 41 9.80 1.82 0.71
CA PRO A 41 10.96 1.04 0.31
C PRO A 41 10.78 -0.41 0.73
N ALA A 42 11.02 -1.33 -0.20
CA ALA A 42 10.91 -2.77 0.01
C ALA A 42 12.22 -3.47 -0.33
N GLU A 43 12.41 -4.63 0.28
CA GLU A 43 13.53 -5.51 0.00
C GLU A 43 13.00 -6.93 -0.21
N SER A 44 13.67 -7.70 -1.05
CA SER A 44 13.43 -9.13 -1.17
C SER A 44 14.73 -9.91 -1.07
N ASP A 45 14.71 -11.02 -0.34
CA ASP A 45 15.86 -11.91 -0.24
C ASP A 45 15.99 -12.86 -1.44
N SER A 46 17.04 -13.68 -1.47
CA SER A 46 17.28 -14.65 -2.54
C SER A 46 16.18 -15.72 -2.67
N ALA A 47 15.44 -15.98 -1.59
CA ALA A 47 14.30 -16.89 -1.57
C ALA A 47 12.99 -16.19 -2.00
N GLY A 48 13.01 -14.88 -2.28
CA GLY A 48 11.85 -14.10 -2.69
C GLY A 48 10.97 -13.61 -1.53
N ARG A 49 11.41 -13.76 -0.27
CA ARG A 49 10.65 -13.23 0.87
C ARG A 49 10.78 -11.72 0.91
N VAL A 50 9.65 -11.03 1.07
CA VAL A 50 9.57 -9.57 1.01
C VAL A 50 9.57 -8.98 2.41
N SER A 51 10.35 -7.93 2.61
CA SER A 51 10.36 -7.12 3.84
C SER A 51 10.26 -5.63 3.53
N VAL A 52 9.71 -4.88 4.46
CA VAL A 52 9.59 -3.41 4.41
C VAL A 52 9.96 -2.88 5.78
N MET A 53 10.92 -1.94 5.83
CA MET A 53 11.42 -1.37 7.10
C MET A 53 11.86 -2.45 8.10
N GLY A 54 12.50 -3.54 7.61
CA GLY A 54 12.95 -4.66 8.42
C GLY A 54 11.83 -5.60 8.90
N ARG A 55 10.58 -5.40 8.51
CA ARG A 55 9.44 -6.25 8.86
C ARG A 55 9.06 -7.15 7.70
N ALA A 56 8.99 -8.44 7.94
CA ALA A 56 8.55 -9.39 6.93
C ALA A 56 7.08 -9.17 6.56
N LEU A 57 6.80 -9.15 5.28
CA LEU A 57 5.44 -9.14 4.75
C LEU A 57 5.02 -10.56 4.38
N PRO A 58 3.71 -10.88 4.44
CA PRO A 58 3.20 -12.17 3.96
C PRO A 58 3.13 -12.20 2.43
N LEU A 59 4.26 -11.90 1.78
CA LEU A 59 4.41 -11.83 0.33
C LEU A 59 5.63 -12.62 -0.11
N GLN A 60 5.46 -13.41 -1.17
CA GLN A 60 6.49 -14.22 -1.78
C GLN A 60 6.61 -13.88 -3.27
N LEU A 61 7.81 -13.53 -3.71
CA LEU A 61 8.21 -13.43 -5.11
C LEU A 61 8.83 -14.73 -5.61
N GLU A 62 8.94 -14.88 -6.92
CA GLU A 62 9.83 -15.88 -7.49
C GLU A 62 11.28 -15.65 -7.03
N PRO A 63 12.02 -16.72 -6.67
CA PRO A 63 13.41 -16.60 -6.27
C PRO A 63 14.27 -15.84 -7.29
N GLY A 64 15.14 -14.97 -6.80
CA GLY A 64 16.05 -14.18 -7.65
C GLY A 64 15.45 -12.86 -8.18
N ARG A 65 14.13 -12.64 -8.03
CA ARG A 65 13.53 -11.33 -8.35
C ARG A 65 13.72 -10.37 -7.17
N ARG A 66 14.01 -9.11 -7.49
CA ARG A 66 14.23 -8.07 -6.49
C ARG A 66 13.11 -7.04 -6.50
N ALA A 67 12.42 -6.90 -5.37
CA ALA A 67 11.52 -5.79 -5.11
C ALA A 67 12.31 -4.65 -4.44
N LEU A 68 12.08 -3.40 -4.89
CA LEU A 68 12.62 -2.21 -4.25
C LEU A 68 11.55 -1.26 -3.73
N SER A 69 10.31 -1.40 -4.21
CA SER A 69 9.20 -0.59 -3.75
C SER A 69 7.95 -1.43 -3.54
N LEU A 70 7.25 -1.14 -2.43
CA LEU A 70 5.91 -1.63 -2.14
C LEU A 70 4.91 -0.50 -2.36
N GLY A 71 3.96 -0.70 -3.27
CA GLY A 71 2.83 0.18 -3.49
C GLY A 71 1.59 -0.36 -2.77
N LEU A 72 0.92 0.50 -2.00
CA LEU A 72 -0.30 0.18 -1.27
C LEU A 72 -1.35 1.28 -1.51
N ARG A 73 -2.46 0.95 -2.15
CA ARG A 73 -3.60 1.85 -2.21
C ARG A 73 -4.15 2.10 -0.80
N PRO A 74 -4.83 3.22 -0.53
CA PRO A 74 -5.39 3.51 0.80
C PRO A 74 -6.27 2.38 1.36
N GLU A 75 -7.01 1.69 0.51
CA GLU A 75 -7.86 0.55 0.86
C GLU A 75 -7.12 -0.78 1.03
N ALA A 76 -5.81 -0.83 0.72
CA ALA A 76 -4.96 -1.98 1.01
C ALA A 76 -4.39 -1.99 2.43
N LEU A 77 -4.62 -0.90 3.17
CA LEU A 77 -4.24 -0.73 4.57
C LEU A 77 -5.48 -0.72 5.45
N THR A 78 -5.41 -1.45 6.57
CA THR A 78 -6.47 -1.47 7.59
C THR A 78 -5.91 -1.19 8.97
N LEU A 79 -6.69 -0.47 9.80
CA LEU A 79 -6.36 -0.28 11.20
C LEU A 79 -6.52 -1.59 11.97
N THR A 80 -5.63 -1.84 12.92
CA THR A 80 -5.70 -3.01 13.80
C THR A 80 -5.08 -2.71 15.17
N ARG A 81 -5.60 -3.39 16.19
CA ARG A 81 -4.99 -3.43 17.52
C ARG A 81 -4.22 -4.74 17.77
N ARG A 82 -4.38 -5.73 16.87
CA ARG A 82 -3.76 -7.05 17.02
C ARG A 82 -2.74 -7.27 15.90
N ASP A 83 -1.53 -7.63 16.27
CA ASP A 83 -0.44 -8.00 15.36
C ASP A 83 -0.26 -7.05 14.18
N PRO A 84 -0.02 -5.74 14.41
CA PRO A 84 0.19 -4.79 13.33
C PRO A 84 1.51 -5.09 12.59
N ILE A 85 1.47 -5.05 11.28
CA ILE A 85 2.69 -5.08 10.46
C ILE A 85 3.45 -3.76 10.61
N PHE A 86 2.72 -2.65 10.61
CA PHE A 86 3.28 -1.33 10.88
C PHE A 86 2.58 -0.69 12.07
N SER A 87 3.34 0.08 12.84
CA SER A 87 2.83 0.95 13.90
C SER A 87 3.23 2.38 13.61
N GLY A 88 2.46 3.32 14.15
CA GLY A 88 2.74 4.74 13.96
C GLY A 88 1.74 5.61 14.70
N ARG A 89 1.73 6.90 14.35
CA ARG A 89 0.82 7.89 14.93
C ARG A 89 0.04 8.62 13.85
N VAL A 90 -1.23 8.88 14.14
CA VAL A 90 -2.09 9.69 13.29
C VAL A 90 -1.51 11.10 13.16
N ALA A 91 -1.16 11.48 11.93
CA ALA A 91 -0.66 12.82 11.61
C ALA A 91 -1.78 13.75 11.11
N HIS A 92 -2.80 13.19 10.49
CA HIS A 92 -3.95 13.92 9.97
C HIS A 92 -5.12 12.96 9.74
N SER A 93 -6.36 13.46 9.89
CA SER A 93 -7.56 12.73 9.48
C SER A 93 -8.54 13.68 8.80
N GLU A 94 -9.03 13.25 7.63
CA GLU A 94 -10.01 13.98 6.83
C GLU A 94 -11.31 13.16 6.76
N ASN A 95 -12.40 13.76 7.25
CA ASN A 95 -13.71 13.11 7.26
C ASN A 95 -14.56 13.65 6.12
N LEU A 96 -14.86 12.79 5.14
CA LEU A 96 -15.72 13.09 4.00
C LEU A 96 -17.18 12.67 4.20
N GLY A 97 -17.55 12.27 5.41
CA GLY A 97 -18.90 11.84 5.80
C GLY A 97 -19.10 10.34 5.61
N HIS A 98 -18.93 9.81 4.43
CA HIS A 98 -19.10 8.39 4.12
C HIS A 98 -17.80 7.56 4.27
N GLU A 99 -16.66 8.23 4.34
CA GLU A 99 -15.35 7.62 4.57
C GLU A 99 -14.41 8.61 5.26
N ILE A 100 -13.37 8.10 5.91
CA ILE A 100 -12.31 8.90 6.53
C ILE A 100 -10.98 8.51 5.89
N TYR A 101 -10.20 9.49 5.45
CA TYR A 101 -8.79 9.28 5.12
C TYR A 101 -7.92 9.64 6.31
N VAL A 102 -7.08 8.70 6.72
CA VAL A 102 -6.19 8.84 7.87
C VAL A 102 -4.75 8.80 7.37
N GLN A 103 -4.00 9.84 7.66
CA GLN A 103 -2.57 9.87 7.43
C GLN A 103 -1.86 9.44 8.71
N VAL A 104 -1.00 8.42 8.60
CA VAL A 104 -0.21 7.88 9.70
C VAL A 104 1.26 8.06 9.40
N THR A 105 2.01 8.63 10.34
CA THR A 105 3.47 8.61 10.31
C THR A 105 3.94 7.32 10.95
N LEU A 106 4.64 6.48 10.20
CA LEU A 106 5.12 5.18 10.65
C LEU A 106 6.34 5.31 11.56
N ASP A 107 6.42 4.44 12.55
CA ASP A 107 7.59 4.32 13.42
C ASP A 107 8.79 3.75 12.63
N GLY A 108 10.00 4.18 13.02
CA GLY A 108 11.26 3.62 12.48
C GLY A 108 11.71 4.18 11.13
N GLY A 109 11.08 5.22 10.58
CA GLY A 109 11.53 5.79 9.30
C GLY A 109 10.86 7.08 8.89
N GLY A 110 9.86 7.54 9.67
CA GLY A 110 9.14 8.77 9.37
C GLY A 110 8.31 8.73 8.07
N HIS A 111 8.18 7.55 7.45
CA HIS A 111 7.33 7.38 6.27
C HIS A 111 5.88 7.68 6.62
N ARG A 112 5.18 8.33 5.70
CA ARG A 112 3.76 8.62 5.83
C ARG A 112 2.96 7.74 4.90
N VAL A 113 1.87 7.19 5.43
CA VAL A 113 0.91 6.42 4.65
C VAL A 113 -0.49 6.98 4.87
N VAL A 114 -1.31 6.90 3.84
CA VAL A 114 -2.73 7.26 3.88
C VAL A 114 -3.54 5.98 3.76
N LEU A 115 -4.49 5.80 4.65
CA LEU A 115 -5.45 4.69 4.59
C LEU A 115 -6.88 5.21 4.60
N ARG A 116 -7.78 4.39 4.11
CA ARG A 116 -9.22 4.62 4.21
C ARG A 116 -9.75 3.89 5.44
N ALA A 117 -10.49 4.58 6.28
CA ALA A 117 -11.09 4.03 7.49
C ALA A 117 -12.60 4.24 7.52
N ASP A 118 -13.30 3.36 8.26
CA ASP A 118 -14.72 3.50 8.52
C ASP A 118 -14.98 4.75 9.41
N PRO A 119 -15.99 5.57 9.09
CA PRO A 119 -16.40 6.70 9.93
C PRO A 119 -16.71 6.35 11.38
N ALA A 120 -17.14 5.12 11.66
CA ALA A 120 -17.38 4.65 13.03
C ALA A 120 -16.12 4.67 13.91
N LEU A 121 -14.92 4.65 13.32
CA LEU A 121 -13.64 4.69 14.03
C LEU A 121 -13.16 6.09 14.38
N ARG A 122 -13.88 7.12 13.97
CA ARG A 122 -13.50 8.54 14.09
C ARG A 122 -13.03 8.93 15.49
N ALA A 123 -13.67 8.43 16.55
CA ALA A 123 -13.34 8.80 17.93
C ALA A 123 -11.90 8.43 18.33
N GLY A 124 -11.33 7.39 17.72
CA GLY A 124 -9.96 6.91 17.99
C GLY A 124 -8.90 7.47 17.05
N LEU A 125 -9.24 8.33 16.10
CA LEU A 125 -8.36 8.78 15.01
C LEU A 125 -7.93 10.25 15.16
N GLY A 126 -7.85 10.74 16.39
CA GLY A 126 -7.35 12.09 16.70
C GLY A 126 -5.85 12.23 16.42
N LEU A 127 -5.41 13.46 16.21
CA LEU A 127 -3.98 13.78 16.00
C LEU A 127 -3.12 13.18 17.13
N GLY A 128 -2.05 12.49 16.76
CA GLY A 128 -1.12 11.82 17.68
C GLY A 128 -1.60 10.47 18.23
N ALA A 129 -2.83 10.04 17.92
CA ALA A 129 -3.33 8.72 18.32
C ALA A 129 -2.45 7.60 17.76
N GLU A 130 -2.25 6.55 18.54
CA GLU A 130 -1.53 5.35 18.08
C GLU A 130 -2.36 4.60 17.04
N ALA A 131 -1.69 4.15 15.99
CA ALA A 131 -2.30 3.42 14.90
C ALA A 131 -1.45 2.19 14.54
N GLY A 132 -2.03 1.00 14.72
CA GLY A 132 -1.49 -0.23 14.17
C GLY A 132 -2.11 -0.49 12.79
N LEU A 133 -1.31 -0.94 11.84
CA LEU A 133 -1.72 -1.16 10.45
C LEU A 133 -1.46 -2.58 10.00
N ARG A 134 -2.40 -3.16 9.29
CA ARG A 134 -2.24 -4.39 8.50
C ARG A 134 -2.26 -4.06 7.03
N VAL A 135 -1.54 -4.89 6.28
CA VAL A 135 -1.51 -4.86 4.81
C VAL A 135 -2.38 -6.00 4.28
N ASP A 136 -3.26 -5.70 3.33
CA ASP A 136 -3.90 -6.74 2.53
C ASP A 136 -2.89 -7.24 1.47
N PRO A 137 -2.37 -8.46 1.60
CA PRO A 137 -1.35 -8.97 0.69
C PRO A 137 -1.88 -9.17 -0.74
N ALA A 138 -3.18 -9.38 -0.91
CA ALA A 138 -3.79 -9.53 -2.23
C ALA A 138 -3.83 -8.22 -3.03
N ARG A 139 -3.73 -7.07 -2.34
CA ARG A 139 -3.73 -5.72 -2.94
C ARG A 139 -2.36 -5.06 -2.94
N ALA A 140 -1.34 -5.76 -2.46
CA ALA A 140 0.03 -5.26 -2.46
C ALA A 140 0.62 -5.29 -3.87
N MET A 141 1.32 -4.22 -4.22
CA MET A 141 1.99 -4.07 -5.50
C MET A 141 3.49 -3.96 -5.28
N LEU A 142 4.28 -4.80 -5.93
CA LEU A 142 5.74 -4.72 -5.85
C LEU A 142 6.32 -4.21 -7.16
N PHE A 143 7.36 -3.39 -7.04
CA PHE A 143 8.05 -2.80 -8.18
C PHE A 143 9.56 -3.02 -8.06
N ASP A 144 10.23 -3.20 -9.21
CA ASP A 144 11.68 -3.34 -9.31
C ASP A 144 12.41 -1.98 -9.27
N ALA A 145 13.72 -2.00 -9.51
CA ALA A 145 14.57 -0.81 -9.49
C ALA A 145 14.20 0.22 -10.57
N GLU A 146 13.69 -0.26 -11.69
CA GLU A 146 13.24 0.56 -12.80
C GLU A 146 11.80 1.03 -12.67
N GLY A 147 11.13 0.68 -11.56
CA GLY A 147 9.72 1.00 -11.31
C GLY A 147 8.75 0.08 -12.03
N ARG A 148 9.20 -1.01 -12.66
CA ARG A 148 8.31 -1.93 -13.38
C ARG A 148 7.57 -2.84 -12.40
N ARG A 149 6.30 -3.09 -12.68
CA ARG A 149 5.44 -3.96 -11.86
C ARG A 149 5.95 -5.40 -11.84
N LEU A 150 6.22 -5.91 -10.64
CA LEU A 150 6.51 -7.33 -10.42
C LEU A 150 5.21 -8.10 -10.26
N ARG A 151 4.95 -9.04 -11.17
CA ARG A 151 3.80 -9.96 -11.13
C ARG A 151 4.23 -11.33 -10.60
N GLY A 152 3.27 -12.19 -10.27
CA GLY A 152 3.54 -13.51 -9.69
C GLY A 152 3.85 -13.44 -8.18
N VAL A 153 3.42 -12.36 -7.52
CA VAL A 153 3.50 -12.23 -6.06
C VAL A 153 2.45 -13.15 -5.44
N VAL A 154 2.88 -14.04 -4.55
CA VAL A 154 1.98 -14.94 -3.82
C VAL A 154 1.80 -14.43 -2.41
N ALA A 155 0.54 -14.31 -1.97
CA ALA A 155 0.23 -14.07 -0.56
C ALA A 155 0.46 -15.35 0.25
N THR A 156 1.31 -15.28 1.27
CA THR A 156 1.65 -16.42 2.13
C THR A 156 0.75 -16.54 3.37
N ALA A 157 -0.15 -15.57 3.58
CA ALA A 157 -1.19 -15.59 4.60
C ALA A 157 -2.55 -15.31 3.97
N PRO A 158 -3.65 -15.84 4.53
CA PRO A 158 -4.99 -15.55 4.03
C PRO A 158 -5.27 -14.04 4.12
N ALA A 159 -5.98 -13.53 3.11
CA ALA A 159 -6.47 -12.15 3.13
C ALA A 159 -7.24 -11.89 4.42
N VAL A 160 -6.87 -10.84 5.13
CA VAL A 160 -7.52 -10.50 6.40
C VAL A 160 -8.92 -10.00 6.11
N ARG A 161 -9.93 -10.82 6.43
CA ARG A 161 -11.31 -10.32 6.54
C ARG A 161 -11.37 -9.38 7.74
N GLU A 162 -12.04 -8.26 7.58
CA GLU A 162 -12.27 -7.27 8.63
C GLU A 162 -12.72 -7.96 9.93
N ALA A 163 -11.85 -7.89 10.94
CA ALA A 163 -12.19 -8.32 12.29
C ALA A 163 -12.02 -7.12 13.22
N TRP A 164 -13.07 -6.29 13.22
CA TRP A 164 -13.30 -5.38 14.33
C TRP A 164 -14.15 -6.11 15.37
N ALA A 165 -13.53 -6.67 16.36
CA ALA A 165 -14.13 -7.07 17.63
C ALA A 165 -13.30 -6.47 18.77
#